data_7a9f8f9ec1c712eaebe4e9223a1a2822
#
_entry.id   7a9f8f9ec1c712eaebe4e9223a1a2822
#
_cell.length_a   1.000
_cell.length_b   1.000
_cell.length_c   1.000
_cell.angle_alpha   90.00
_cell.angle_beta   90.00
_cell.angle_gamma   90.00
#
_symmetry.space_group_name_H-M   'P 1'
#
loop_
_entity.id
_entity.type
_entity.pdbx_description
1 polymer ?
#
loop_
_entity_poly.entity_id
_entity_poly.type
_entity_poly.pdbx_seq_one_letter_code
_entity_poly.pdbx_strand_id
1 'polypeptide(L)'
;MRLNSLAFRLFATAVVSTMLILPVAGLLIYSVYRQEVEEGFNERLSQLLTIVHADAIDGAESQPGTPGQVGEPLFFITHSGWYWQIKPLGGAPGEIKVSPSLATFILPSPYEAGVEPDLQGTRWMDGLGPNDQRVRIAETIYAFGEGADAPQYSISVAGPLDWLDARVAGFGTQLAMALALAGVALVAVTLIQVRFGLLPLRAIENGLAAIRSGKATRLDGELPAEIEPLQNELNALIQSNEEIIERARTQVGNLAHALKTPLAVITNEARDDKSPLAQKVAEQAKVMRDQINHYLDRARMVATAGSLVRVTEVLPVVEALQRALERIYRDKGIAILVDCPESARFQGEQHDLEEMLGNLLDNACKWARKNVRFSAVIKPPSQRGGGSRLIVTIEDDGPGL
;
A
#
# COMPACT_ATOMS: atom_id res chain seq x y z
N MET A 1 -8.05 -0.09 -5.41
CA MET A 1 -7.62 -1.08 -4.40
C MET A 1 -8.84 -1.86 -3.95
N ARG A 2 -8.76 -3.20 -3.85
CA ARG A 2 -9.86 -4.01 -3.27
C ARG A 2 -9.85 -3.79 -1.75
N LEU A 3 -11.00 -3.48 -1.13
CA LEU A 3 -11.15 -3.19 0.30
C LEU A 3 -10.54 -4.26 1.23
N ASN A 4 -10.38 -5.49 0.74
CA ASN A 4 -9.87 -6.64 1.49
C ASN A 4 -8.38 -6.94 1.17
N SER A 5 -7.63 -6.03 0.53
CA SER A 5 -6.21 -6.24 0.24
C SER A 5 -5.33 -5.82 1.42
N LEU A 6 -4.20 -6.52 1.62
CA LEU A 6 -3.19 -6.18 2.61
C LEU A 6 -2.69 -4.73 2.42
N ALA A 7 -2.48 -4.33 1.16
CA ALA A 7 -2.12 -2.97 0.79
C ALA A 7 -3.12 -1.92 1.29
N PHE A 8 -4.43 -2.18 1.15
CA PHE A 8 -5.46 -1.28 1.64
C PHE A 8 -5.46 -1.20 3.16
N ARG A 9 -5.30 -2.32 3.86
CA ARG A 9 -5.26 -2.35 5.33
C ARG A 9 -4.07 -1.55 5.88
N LEU A 10 -2.87 -1.76 5.36
CA LEU A 10 -1.67 -1.03 5.76
C LEU A 10 -1.80 0.47 5.46
N PHE A 11 -2.30 0.82 4.28
CA PHE A 11 -2.54 2.22 3.92
C PHE A 11 -3.62 2.87 4.80
N ALA A 12 -4.75 2.20 5.02
CA ALA A 12 -5.84 2.72 5.84
C ALA A 12 -5.41 2.94 7.29
N THR A 13 -4.68 1.98 7.90
CA THR A 13 -4.16 2.15 9.26
C THR A 13 -3.19 3.32 9.37
N ALA A 14 -2.30 3.52 8.41
CA ALA A 14 -1.38 4.64 8.38
C ALA A 14 -2.11 5.99 8.21
N VAL A 15 -3.11 6.06 7.34
CA VAL A 15 -3.92 7.28 7.15
C VAL A 15 -4.70 7.62 8.43
N VAL A 16 -5.34 6.62 9.05
CA VAL A 16 -6.10 6.83 10.29
C VAL A 16 -5.18 7.28 11.42
N SER A 17 -4.01 6.65 11.59
CA SER A 17 -3.04 7.07 12.61
C SER A 17 -2.51 8.49 12.36
N THR A 18 -2.22 8.86 11.12
CA THR A 18 -1.80 10.21 10.75
C THR A 18 -2.91 11.23 11.05
N MET A 19 -4.18 10.93 10.69
CA MET A 19 -5.32 11.79 10.97
C MET A 19 -5.60 11.98 12.46
N LEU A 20 -5.19 11.04 13.30
CA LEU A 20 -5.38 11.13 14.75
C LEU A 20 -4.20 11.82 15.43
N ILE A 21 -2.98 11.49 15.06
CA ILE A 21 -1.77 11.98 15.72
C ILE A 21 -1.48 13.45 15.38
N LEU A 22 -1.58 13.84 14.10
CA LEU A 22 -1.23 15.20 13.70
C LEU A 22 -2.13 16.29 14.33
N PRO A 23 -3.48 16.16 14.37
CA PRO A 23 -4.32 17.12 15.03
C PRO A 23 -4.06 17.21 16.55
N VAL A 24 -3.83 16.06 17.21
CA VAL A 24 -3.52 16.04 18.65
C VAL A 24 -2.20 16.75 18.92
N ALA A 25 -1.16 16.47 18.14
CA ALA A 25 0.11 17.16 18.25
C ALA A 25 -0.04 18.66 17.96
N GLY A 26 -0.84 19.01 16.93
CA GLY A 26 -1.15 20.40 16.60
C GLY A 26 -1.83 21.17 17.71
N LEU A 27 -2.83 20.56 18.34
CA LEU A 27 -3.53 21.15 19.48
C LEU A 27 -2.60 21.36 20.68
N LEU A 28 -1.73 20.39 20.96
CA LEU A 28 -0.74 20.52 22.04
C LEU A 28 0.23 21.67 21.76
N ILE A 29 0.81 21.73 20.57
CA ILE A 29 1.74 22.80 20.18
C ILE A 29 1.02 24.16 20.24
N TYR A 30 -0.20 24.24 19.73
CA TYR A 30 -1.00 25.46 19.74
C TYR A 30 -1.29 25.92 21.18
N SER A 31 -1.67 25.01 22.09
CA SER A 31 -1.96 25.34 23.48
C SER A 31 -0.74 25.83 24.24
N VAL A 32 0.42 25.17 24.02
CA VAL A 32 1.68 25.60 24.64
C VAL A 32 2.10 26.98 24.12
N TYR A 33 2.03 27.19 22.79
CA TYR A 33 2.38 28.47 22.20
C TYR A 33 1.47 29.61 22.69
N ARG A 34 0.16 29.34 22.78
CA ARG A 34 -0.82 30.32 23.31
C ARG A 34 -0.48 30.71 24.74
N GLN A 35 -0.20 29.74 25.59
CA GLN A 35 0.18 29.97 26.98
C GLN A 35 1.47 30.81 27.08
N GLU A 36 2.49 30.47 26.32
CA GLU A 36 3.76 31.19 26.29
C GLU A 36 3.59 32.66 25.86
N VAL A 37 2.78 32.92 24.82
CA VAL A 37 2.49 34.28 24.37
C VAL A 37 1.68 35.05 25.40
N GLU A 38 0.72 34.39 26.09
CA GLU A 38 -0.12 35.00 27.12
C GLU A 38 0.70 35.33 28.36
N GLU A 39 1.58 34.44 28.81
CA GLU A 39 2.52 34.66 29.90
C GLU A 39 3.48 35.79 29.62
N GLY A 40 4.10 35.80 28.44
CA GLY A 40 5.01 36.89 28.02
C GLY A 40 4.31 38.24 27.90
N PHE A 41 3.01 38.25 27.50
CA PHE A 41 2.19 39.45 27.48
C PHE A 41 1.90 39.99 28.89
N ASN A 42 1.52 39.10 29.81
CA ASN A 42 1.25 39.44 31.19
C ASN A 42 2.52 39.93 31.91
N GLU A 43 3.66 39.29 31.65
CA GLU A 43 4.96 39.71 32.18
C GLU A 43 5.31 41.14 31.73
N ARG A 44 5.10 41.45 30.43
CA ARG A 44 5.32 42.81 29.91
C ARG A 44 4.41 43.83 30.60
N LEU A 45 3.12 43.51 30.84
CA LEU A 45 2.21 44.38 31.54
C LEU A 45 2.70 44.60 33.01
N SER A 46 3.17 43.55 33.69
CA SER A 46 3.71 43.68 35.06
C SER A 46 4.95 44.55 35.08
N GLN A 47 5.84 44.42 34.13
CA GLN A 47 7.03 45.27 34.00
C GLN A 47 6.66 46.75 33.79
N LEU A 48 5.71 47.03 32.87
CA LEU A 48 5.20 48.37 32.63
C LEU A 48 4.47 48.93 33.87
N LEU A 49 3.69 48.13 34.58
CA LEU A 49 3.03 48.51 35.84
C LEU A 49 4.09 48.92 36.87
N THR A 50 5.16 48.16 37.03
CA THR A 50 6.28 48.48 37.93
C THR A 50 6.96 49.78 37.56
N ILE A 51 7.19 50.05 36.23
CA ILE A 51 7.78 51.30 35.76
C ILE A 51 6.88 52.50 36.07
N VAL A 52 5.56 52.41 35.75
CA VAL A 52 4.59 53.47 36.04
C VAL A 52 4.48 53.72 37.56
N HIS A 53 4.55 52.65 38.34
CA HIS A 53 4.53 52.74 39.82
C HIS A 53 5.76 53.45 40.34
N ALA A 54 6.96 53.08 39.92
CA ALA A 54 8.21 53.73 40.35
C ALA A 54 8.23 55.21 39.95
N ASP A 55 7.86 55.55 38.72
CA ASP A 55 7.82 56.93 38.22
C ASP A 55 6.75 57.77 38.95
N ALA A 56 5.64 57.16 39.36
CA ALA A 56 4.63 57.82 40.19
C ALA A 56 5.16 58.14 41.60
N ILE A 57 6.03 57.34 42.16
CA ILE A 57 6.69 57.57 43.47
C ILE A 57 7.72 58.68 43.35
N ASP A 58 8.64 58.63 42.35
CA ASP A 58 9.67 59.62 42.14
C ASP A 58 9.08 61.02 41.84
N GLY A 59 8.00 61.04 41.07
CA GLY A 59 7.24 62.28 40.80
C GLY A 59 6.51 62.86 42.01
N ALA A 60 6.33 62.13 43.08
CA ALA A 60 5.61 62.56 44.28
C ALA A 60 6.35 63.66 45.10
N GLU A 61 7.68 63.83 44.90
CA GLU A 61 8.41 64.93 45.52
C GLU A 61 8.01 66.32 44.94
N SER A 62 7.51 66.37 43.71
CA SER A 62 7.10 67.59 43.03
C SER A 62 5.57 67.79 42.97
N GLN A 63 4.83 66.75 42.75
CA GLN A 63 3.34 66.67 42.82
C GLN A 63 2.95 65.16 42.94
N PRO A 64 2.38 64.76 44.04
CA PRO A 64 2.02 63.35 44.29
C PRO A 64 1.15 62.77 43.12
N GLY A 65 1.59 61.60 42.61
CA GLY A 65 0.87 60.86 41.54
C GLY A 65 1.00 61.43 40.14
N THR A 66 2.06 62.25 39.87
CA THR A 66 2.37 62.68 38.48
C THR A 66 3.56 61.86 38.02
N PRO A 67 3.38 60.87 37.17
CA PRO A 67 4.48 60.21 36.52
C PRO A 67 5.31 61.24 35.72
N GLY A 68 6.59 61.16 35.80
CA GLY A 68 7.49 61.82 34.89
C GLY A 68 7.33 61.31 33.46
N GLN A 69 8.31 61.36 32.67
CA GLN A 69 8.21 60.75 31.31
C GLN A 69 8.39 59.24 31.44
N VAL A 70 7.28 58.49 31.54
CA VAL A 70 7.30 57.04 31.38
C VAL A 70 7.84 56.72 30.01
N GLY A 71 9.04 56.10 29.96
CA GLY A 71 9.86 55.98 28.74
C GLY A 71 9.34 55.01 27.67
N GLU A 72 8.07 54.54 27.75
CA GLU A 72 7.46 53.66 26.75
C GLU A 72 6.79 54.51 25.65
N PRO A 73 7.30 54.51 24.42
CA PRO A 73 6.79 55.35 23.34
C PRO A 73 5.32 55.12 23.02
N LEU A 74 4.82 53.88 23.27
CA LEU A 74 3.42 53.52 22.96
C LEU A 74 2.40 54.24 23.84
N PHE A 75 2.77 54.77 24.99
CA PHE A 75 1.89 55.55 25.85
C PHE A 75 1.63 56.97 25.28
N PHE A 76 2.41 57.39 24.31
CA PHE A 76 2.25 58.74 23.67
C PHE A 76 1.44 58.69 22.34
N ILE A 77 1.21 57.49 21.80
CA ILE A 77 0.47 57.28 20.55
C ILE A 77 -1.01 57.13 20.88
N THR A 78 -1.84 58.06 20.44
CA THR A 78 -3.29 58.01 20.67
C THR A 78 -3.88 56.69 20.16
N HIS A 79 -4.64 56.03 21.01
CA HIS A 79 -5.30 54.74 20.73
C HIS A 79 -4.35 53.60 20.36
N SER A 80 -3.12 53.60 20.89
CA SER A 80 -2.10 52.56 20.67
C SER A 80 -2.51 51.17 21.21
N GLY A 81 -3.47 51.15 22.14
CA GLY A 81 -3.83 49.96 22.89
C GLY A 81 -3.04 49.78 24.20
N TRP A 82 -1.93 50.53 24.34
CA TRP A 82 -1.14 50.57 25.56
C TRP A 82 -1.49 51.84 26.34
N TYR A 83 -1.98 51.67 27.57
CA TYR A 83 -2.51 52.73 28.37
C TYR A 83 -2.01 52.60 29.79
N TRP A 84 -1.87 53.73 30.48
CA TRP A 84 -1.75 53.74 31.95
C TRP A 84 -2.75 54.75 32.54
N GLN A 85 -3.16 54.52 33.77
CA GLN A 85 -4.05 55.34 34.55
C GLN A 85 -3.66 55.32 36.03
N ILE A 86 -3.70 56.49 36.70
CA ILE A 86 -3.56 56.58 38.12
C ILE A 86 -4.82 57.27 38.64
N LYS A 87 -5.52 56.58 39.56
CA LYS A 87 -6.82 57.01 40.07
C LYS A 87 -6.76 57.08 41.61
N PRO A 88 -7.09 58.26 42.25
CA PRO A 88 -7.23 58.34 43.72
C PRO A 88 -8.38 57.44 44.22
N LEU A 89 -8.20 56.75 45.35
CA LEU A 89 -9.16 55.89 45.98
C LEU A 89 -9.55 56.46 47.36
N GLY A 90 -10.80 56.14 47.85
CA GLY A 90 -11.25 56.42 49.22
C GLY A 90 -11.24 57.93 49.61
N GLY A 91 -11.30 58.85 48.65
CA GLY A 91 -11.26 60.29 48.93
C GLY A 91 -9.83 60.87 48.99
N ALA A 92 -8.83 60.15 48.48
CA ALA A 92 -7.48 60.62 48.30
C ALA A 92 -7.45 61.90 47.45
N PRO A 93 -6.57 62.89 47.74
CA PRO A 93 -6.51 64.15 46.98
C PRO A 93 -5.91 63.92 45.59
N GLY A 94 -6.43 64.61 44.59
CA GLY A 94 -5.91 64.63 43.23
C GLY A 94 -6.96 64.26 42.16
N GLU A 95 -6.57 64.51 40.92
CA GLU A 95 -7.36 64.16 39.73
C GLU A 95 -6.88 62.85 39.12
N ILE A 96 -7.76 62.19 38.36
CA ILE A 96 -7.36 60.97 37.62
C ILE A 96 -6.37 61.41 36.54
N LYS A 97 -5.21 60.76 36.58
CA LYS A 97 -4.15 60.99 35.55
C LYS A 97 -4.12 59.79 34.62
N VAL A 98 -3.98 60.08 33.33
CA VAL A 98 -4.04 59.07 32.28
C VAL A 98 -2.88 59.28 31.28
N SER A 99 -2.49 58.25 30.60
CA SER A 99 -1.53 58.32 29.50
C SER A 99 -2.06 59.19 28.37
N PRO A 100 -1.22 59.92 27.63
CA PRO A 100 -1.63 60.61 26.39
C PRO A 100 -2.37 59.71 25.37
N SER A 101 -2.00 58.45 25.32
CA SER A 101 -2.65 57.44 24.46
C SER A 101 -4.14 57.19 24.83
N LEU A 102 -4.52 57.33 26.10
CA LEU A 102 -5.86 57.11 26.62
C LEU A 102 -6.79 58.32 26.37
N ALA A 103 -6.22 59.51 26.16
CA ALA A 103 -6.91 60.78 25.94
C ALA A 103 -7.88 61.11 27.13
N THR A 104 -9.18 61.12 26.89
CA THR A 104 -10.21 61.41 27.91
C THR A 104 -10.91 60.16 28.42
N PHE A 105 -10.54 58.99 27.96
CA PHE A 105 -11.18 57.72 28.40
C PHE A 105 -10.66 57.30 29.78
N ILE A 106 -11.51 56.66 30.58
CA ILE A 106 -11.15 56.13 31.87
C ILE A 106 -11.28 54.65 31.83
N LEU A 107 -10.17 53.95 32.13
CA LEU A 107 -10.16 52.48 32.20
C LEU A 107 -11.03 51.96 33.36
N PRO A 108 -11.76 50.86 33.14
CA PRO A 108 -12.42 50.16 34.25
C PRO A 108 -11.41 49.67 35.26
N SER A 109 -11.69 49.80 36.56
CA SER A 109 -10.80 49.41 37.62
C SER A 109 -11.13 47.96 38.08
N PRO A 110 -10.18 47.03 38.00
CA PRO A 110 -10.29 45.70 38.60
C PRO A 110 -10.63 45.70 40.09
N TYR A 111 -10.10 46.68 40.83
CA TYR A 111 -10.40 46.84 42.23
C TYR A 111 -11.87 47.20 42.48
N GLU A 112 -12.42 48.15 41.72
CA GLU A 112 -13.84 48.54 41.84
C GLU A 112 -14.76 47.40 41.37
N ALA A 113 -14.29 46.56 40.45
CA ALA A 113 -15.01 45.35 40.03
C ALA A 113 -14.92 44.16 41.04
N GLY A 114 -14.19 44.33 42.13
CA GLY A 114 -14.04 43.32 43.17
C GLY A 114 -13.13 42.16 42.81
N VAL A 115 -12.22 42.35 41.88
CA VAL A 115 -11.22 41.33 41.49
C VAL A 115 -10.17 41.18 42.60
N GLU A 116 -9.93 39.95 43.04
CA GLU A 116 -8.92 39.69 44.07
C GLU A 116 -7.49 39.82 43.47
N PRO A 117 -6.51 40.28 44.26
CA PRO A 117 -5.13 40.37 43.85
C PRO A 117 -4.49 38.98 43.78
N ASP A 118 -3.54 38.82 42.87
CA ASP A 118 -2.64 37.66 42.84
C ASP A 118 -1.62 37.68 43.99
N LEU A 119 -0.69 36.71 44.01
CA LEU A 119 0.36 36.60 45.01
C LEU A 119 1.33 37.79 45.03
N GLN A 120 1.38 38.58 43.95
CA GLN A 120 2.21 39.74 43.81
C GLN A 120 1.46 41.07 44.11
N GLY A 121 0.18 40.96 44.46
CA GLY A 121 -0.68 42.11 44.74
C GLY A 121 -1.29 42.76 43.48
N THR A 122 -1.14 42.14 42.30
CA THR A 122 -1.69 42.62 41.02
C THR A 122 -3.06 42.05 40.76
N ARG A 123 -4.00 42.87 40.33
CA ARG A 123 -5.33 42.47 39.87
C ARG A 123 -5.41 42.48 38.37
N TRP A 124 -5.95 41.42 37.80
CA TRP A 124 -6.00 41.22 36.35
C TRP A 124 -7.45 41.19 35.87
N MET A 125 -7.77 41.99 34.88
CA MET A 125 -9.11 42.00 34.29
C MET A 125 -9.03 42.30 32.78
N ASP A 126 -9.82 41.59 31.98
CA ASP A 126 -10.06 41.96 30.60
C ASP A 126 -11.20 42.97 30.54
N GLY A 127 -10.98 44.08 29.80
CA GLY A 127 -11.93 45.18 29.72
C GLY A 127 -11.95 45.80 28.33
N LEU A 128 -12.69 46.92 28.22
CA LEU A 128 -12.75 47.74 26.97
C LEU A 128 -11.98 49.04 27.20
N GLY A 129 -11.14 49.38 26.29
CA GLY A 129 -10.50 50.69 26.14
C GLY A 129 -11.21 51.60 25.15
N PRO A 130 -10.56 52.69 24.72
CA PRO A 130 -11.12 53.59 23.71
C PRO A 130 -11.50 52.82 22.45
N ASN A 131 -12.62 53.25 21.80
CA ASN A 131 -13.17 52.65 20.57
C ASN A 131 -13.52 51.14 20.70
N ASP A 132 -13.97 50.70 21.87
CA ASP A 132 -14.32 49.32 22.19
C ASP A 132 -13.16 48.33 21.98
N GLN A 133 -11.92 48.82 22.03
CA GLN A 133 -10.74 47.98 21.92
C GLN A 133 -10.61 47.07 23.14
N ARG A 134 -10.49 45.78 22.92
CA ARG A 134 -10.28 44.77 23.98
C ARG A 134 -8.88 44.94 24.59
N VAL A 135 -8.82 45.15 25.87
CA VAL A 135 -7.57 45.33 26.60
C VAL A 135 -7.52 44.44 27.85
N ARG A 136 -6.33 43.99 28.22
CA ARG A 136 -6.05 43.39 29.54
C ARG A 136 -5.46 44.45 30.44
N ILE A 137 -6.01 44.56 31.61
CA ILE A 137 -5.68 45.58 32.61
C ILE A 137 -4.99 44.89 33.80
N ALA A 138 -3.83 45.34 34.13
CA ALA A 138 -3.09 45.01 35.34
C ALA A 138 -3.15 46.22 36.33
N GLU A 139 -3.66 46.01 37.51
CA GLU A 139 -3.84 47.07 38.52
C GLU A 139 -3.17 46.70 39.82
N THR A 140 -2.47 47.66 40.44
CA THR A 140 -1.99 47.58 41.84
C THR A 140 -2.46 48.75 42.63
N ILE A 141 -2.62 48.59 43.96
CA ILE A 141 -2.97 49.67 44.88
C ILE A 141 -1.76 49.99 45.70
N TYR A 142 -1.47 51.28 45.74
CA TYR A 142 -0.34 51.81 46.51
C TYR A 142 -0.79 52.96 47.45
N ALA A 143 -0.28 52.98 48.70
CA ALA A 143 -0.51 54.02 49.65
C ALA A 143 0.69 54.97 49.72
N PHE A 144 0.48 56.26 49.44
CA PHE A 144 1.55 57.26 49.55
C PHE A 144 1.59 57.85 50.99
N GLY A 145 2.57 57.45 51.80
CA GLY A 145 2.79 57.87 53.15
C GLY A 145 2.75 56.72 54.18
N GLU A 146 3.10 57.06 55.44
CA GLU A 146 3.07 56.08 56.54
C GLU A 146 1.81 56.26 57.38
N GLY A 147 1.10 55.15 57.63
CA GLY A 147 -0.09 55.13 58.52
C GLY A 147 -1.32 54.54 57.87
N ALA A 148 -2.34 54.20 58.69
CA ALA A 148 -3.58 53.54 58.21
C ALA A 148 -4.47 54.48 57.39
N ASP A 149 -4.27 55.83 57.49
CA ASP A 149 -5.02 56.87 56.76
C ASP A 149 -4.25 57.40 55.56
N ALA A 150 -3.17 56.71 55.15
CA ALA A 150 -2.41 57.14 53.99
C ALA A 150 -3.25 57.13 52.70
N PRO A 151 -3.20 58.15 51.86
CA PRO A 151 -4.00 58.23 50.64
C PRO A 151 -3.63 57.08 49.68
N GLN A 152 -4.62 56.35 49.25
CA GLN A 152 -4.45 55.19 48.37
C GLN A 152 -4.75 55.59 46.92
N TYR A 153 -3.94 55.04 46.00
CA TYR A 153 -4.12 55.25 44.55
C TYR A 153 -4.11 53.87 43.88
N SER A 154 -5.01 53.75 42.89
CA SER A 154 -4.99 52.65 41.91
C SER A 154 -4.04 53.04 40.79
N ILE A 155 -3.07 52.20 40.50
CA ILE A 155 -2.16 52.34 39.37
C ILE A 155 -2.49 51.20 38.42
N SER A 156 -2.92 51.52 37.21
CA SER A 156 -3.33 50.55 36.20
C SER A 156 -2.52 50.70 34.91
N VAL A 157 -2.17 49.59 34.31
CA VAL A 157 -1.59 49.53 32.97
C VAL A 157 -2.44 48.56 32.13
N ALA A 158 -2.71 48.94 30.89
CA ALA A 158 -3.45 48.11 29.96
C ALA A 158 -2.69 47.87 28.65
N GLY A 159 -2.90 46.70 28.07
CA GLY A 159 -2.37 46.33 26.78
C GLY A 159 -3.40 45.66 25.86
N PRO A 160 -3.25 45.76 24.52
CA PRO A 160 -4.26 45.32 23.56
C PRO A 160 -4.31 43.81 23.42
N LEU A 161 -5.46 43.19 23.70
CA LEU A 161 -5.70 41.75 23.48
C LEU A 161 -5.78 41.39 22.00
N ASP A 162 -6.22 42.32 21.14
CA ASP A 162 -6.30 42.06 19.70
C ASP A 162 -4.94 41.73 19.06
N TRP A 163 -3.86 42.34 19.60
CA TRP A 163 -2.51 42.01 19.18
C TRP A 163 -2.12 40.59 19.57
N LEU A 164 -2.48 40.16 20.78
CA LEU A 164 -2.25 38.81 21.31
C LEU A 164 -3.02 37.80 20.47
N ASP A 165 -4.34 38.03 20.28
CA ASP A 165 -5.20 37.16 19.50
C ASP A 165 -4.71 37.03 18.05
N ALA A 166 -4.32 38.13 17.40
CA ALA A 166 -3.80 38.12 16.04
C ALA A 166 -2.49 37.30 15.94
N ARG A 167 -1.61 37.42 16.92
CA ARG A 167 -0.34 36.67 16.94
C ARG A 167 -0.56 35.17 17.11
N VAL A 168 -1.46 34.78 18.02
CA VAL A 168 -1.82 33.38 18.27
C VAL A 168 -2.56 32.80 17.07
N ALA A 169 -3.51 33.53 16.46
CA ALA A 169 -4.21 33.10 15.27
C ALA A 169 -3.28 32.95 14.06
N GLY A 170 -2.33 33.87 13.89
CA GLY A 170 -1.31 33.81 12.83
C GLY A 170 -0.46 32.55 12.95
N PHE A 171 0.01 32.23 14.17
CA PHE A 171 0.74 30.99 14.41
C PHE A 171 -0.13 29.77 14.14
N GLY A 172 -1.39 29.76 14.60
CA GLY A 172 -2.33 28.68 14.39
C GLY A 172 -2.53 28.33 12.91
N THR A 173 -2.66 29.37 12.06
CA THR A 173 -2.81 29.17 10.61
C THR A 173 -1.54 28.60 9.97
N GLN A 174 -0.36 29.10 10.35
CA GLN A 174 0.91 28.58 9.88
C GLN A 174 1.13 27.12 10.31
N LEU A 175 0.85 26.80 11.58
CA LEU A 175 0.93 25.47 12.13
C LEU A 175 -0.03 24.51 11.40
N ALA A 176 -1.28 24.90 11.19
CA ALA A 176 -2.27 24.11 10.47
C ALA A 176 -1.83 23.81 9.04
N MET A 177 -1.28 24.80 8.33
CA MET A 177 -0.75 24.64 6.96
C MET A 177 0.45 23.69 6.95
N ALA A 178 1.38 23.85 7.87
CA ALA A 178 2.55 22.97 7.99
C ALA A 178 2.17 21.52 8.28
N LEU A 179 1.23 21.30 9.22
CA LEU A 179 0.72 19.97 9.56
C LEU A 179 -0.08 19.35 8.41
N ALA A 180 -0.87 20.13 7.69
CA ALA A 180 -1.59 19.66 6.51
C ALA A 180 -0.61 19.19 5.42
N LEU A 181 0.43 19.98 5.13
CA LEU A 181 1.47 19.62 4.18
C LEU A 181 2.23 18.35 4.60
N ALA A 182 2.62 18.27 5.90
CA ALA A 182 3.25 17.09 6.46
C ALA A 182 2.34 15.85 6.37
N GLY A 183 1.05 15.99 6.64
CA GLY A 183 0.06 14.92 6.51
C GLY A 183 -0.04 14.39 5.08
N VAL A 184 -0.14 15.29 4.10
CA VAL A 184 -0.15 14.91 2.67
C VAL A 184 1.14 14.20 2.29
N ALA A 185 2.29 14.71 2.71
CA ALA A 185 3.60 14.09 2.45
C ALA A 185 3.70 12.67 3.07
N LEU A 186 3.28 12.50 4.32
CA LEU A 186 3.26 11.20 4.99
C LEU A 186 2.36 10.19 4.28
N VAL A 187 1.16 10.62 3.85
CA VAL A 187 0.24 9.77 3.09
C VAL A 187 0.85 9.37 1.74
N ALA A 188 1.49 10.31 1.04
CA ALA A 188 2.16 10.03 -0.23
C ALA A 188 3.32 9.04 -0.06
N VAL A 189 4.19 9.26 0.94
CA VAL A 189 5.31 8.35 1.26
C VAL A 189 4.80 6.97 1.63
N THR A 190 3.76 6.88 2.45
CA THR A 190 3.14 5.59 2.82
C THR A 190 2.59 4.86 1.60
N LEU A 191 1.92 5.57 0.68
CA LEU A 191 1.40 4.97 -0.55
C LEU A 191 2.53 4.37 -1.39
N ILE A 192 3.62 5.11 -1.54
CA ILE A 192 4.84 4.67 -2.25
C ILE A 192 5.42 3.43 -1.55
N GLN A 193 5.62 3.49 -0.25
CA GLN A 193 6.21 2.42 0.56
C GLN A 193 5.39 1.13 0.48
N VAL A 194 4.05 1.20 0.61
CA VAL A 194 3.16 0.04 0.49
C VAL A 194 3.21 -0.54 -0.93
N ARG A 195 3.25 0.32 -1.96
CA ARG A 195 3.31 -0.12 -3.35
C ARG A 195 4.62 -0.84 -3.66
N PHE A 196 5.76 -0.28 -3.26
CA PHE A 196 7.08 -0.89 -3.47
C PHE A 196 7.30 -2.13 -2.60
N GLY A 197 6.90 -2.09 -1.32
CA GLY A 197 7.07 -3.21 -0.40
C GLY A 197 6.26 -4.46 -0.78
N LEU A 198 5.15 -4.32 -1.54
CA LEU A 198 4.34 -5.46 -1.99
C LEU A 198 4.65 -5.91 -3.44
N LEU A 199 5.56 -5.24 -4.13
CA LEU A 199 5.98 -5.61 -5.49
C LEU A 199 6.57 -7.03 -5.58
N PRO A 200 7.42 -7.48 -4.63
CA PRO A 200 7.98 -8.84 -4.66
C PRO A 200 6.94 -9.95 -4.56
N LEU A 201 5.83 -9.74 -3.83
CA LEU A 201 4.75 -10.73 -3.76
C LEU A 201 4.05 -10.92 -5.11
N ARG A 202 3.93 -9.85 -5.91
CA ARG A 202 3.42 -9.96 -7.28
C ARG A 202 4.40 -10.70 -8.21
N ALA A 203 5.70 -10.57 -7.97
CA ALA A 203 6.68 -11.33 -8.73
C ALA A 203 6.52 -12.83 -8.50
N ILE A 204 6.30 -13.27 -7.25
CA ILE A 204 5.98 -14.68 -6.93
C ILE A 204 4.67 -15.12 -7.60
N GLU A 205 3.60 -14.32 -7.51
CA GLU A 205 2.31 -14.63 -8.14
C GLU A 205 2.46 -14.84 -9.66
N ASN A 206 3.17 -13.93 -10.33
CA ASN A 206 3.44 -14.03 -11.76
C ASN A 206 4.35 -15.23 -12.10
N GLY A 207 5.37 -15.49 -11.29
CA GLY A 207 6.25 -16.65 -11.43
C GLY A 207 5.49 -17.96 -11.32
N LEU A 208 4.63 -18.11 -10.30
CA LEU A 208 3.77 -19.29 -10.15
C LEU A 208 2.79 -19.44 -11.34
N ALA A 209 2.24 -18.34 -11.85
CA ALA A 209 1.41 -18.37 -13.05
C ALA A 209 2.21 -18.81 -14.30
N ALA A 210 3.47 -18.38 -14.43
CA ALA A 210 4.36 -18.81 -15.50
C ALA A 210 4.69 -20.31 -15.37
N ILE A 211 4.99 -20.80 -14.17
CA ILE A 211 5.23 -22.22 -13.91
C ILE A 211 3.98 -23.04 -14.27
N ARG A 212 2.81 -22.63 -13.81
CA ARG A 212 1.54 -23.33 -14.10
C ARG A 212 1.19 -23.36 -15.59
N SER A 213 1.64 -22.36 -16.35
CA SER A 213 1.45 -22.30 -17.80
C SER A 213 2.59 -22.96 -18.61
N GLY A 214 3.56 -23.57 -17.94
CA GLY A 214 4.71 -24.23 -18.59
C GLY A 214 5.74 -23.29 -19.19
N LYS A 215 5.69 -21.98 -18.88
CA LYS A 215 6.65 -20.98 -19.38
C LYS A 215 7.91 -20.89 -18.53
N ALA A 216 7.86 -21.39 -17.30
CA ALA A 216 8.99 -21.45 -16.38
C ALA A 216 8.93 -22.77 -15.59
N THR A 217 10.07 -23.25 -15.13
CA THR A 217 10.20 -24.46 -14.30
C THR A 217 10.44 -24.14 -12.83
N ARG A 218 10.91 -22.92 -12.51
CA ARG A 218 11.24 -22.46 -11.18
C ARG A 218 10.84 -21.01 -11.00
N LEU A 219 10.78 -20.60 -9.74
CA LEU A 219 10.69 -19.19 -9.38
C LEU A 219 12.10 -18.60 -9.40
N ASP A 220 12.39 -17.76 -10.40
CA ASP A 220 13.68 -17.09 -10.56
C ASP A 220 13.54 -15.61 -10.22
N GLY A 221 14.67 -14.96 -9.87
CA GLY A 221 14.78 -13.54 -9.58
C GLY A 221 15.25 -13.28 -8.16
N GLU A 222 15.89 -12.14 -7.97
CA GLU A 222 16.33 -11.67 -6.65
C GLU A 222 15.13 -11.11 -5.89
N LEU A 223 14.84 -11.69 -4.73
CA LEU A 223 13.81 -11.25 -3.80
C LEU A 223 14.43 -10.72 -2.50
N PRO A 224 13.73 -9.86 -1.76
CA PRO A 224 14.14 -9.44 -0.43
C PRO A 224 14.36 -10.64 0.50
N ALA A 225 15.30 -10.49 1.44
CA ALA A 225 15.72 -11.54 2.38
C ALA A 225 14.55 -12.13 3.19
N GLU A 226 13.50 -11.35 3.43
CA GLU A 226 12.31 -11.79 4.15
C GLU A 226 11.41 -12.72 3.31
N ILE A 227 11.55 -12.69 1.99
CA ILE A 227 10.70 -13.44 1.04
C ILE A 227 11.49 -14.56 0.37
N GLU A 228 12.80 -14.46 0.29
CA GLU A 228 13.69 -15.49 -0.26
C GLU A 228 13.44 -16.90 0.33
N PRO A 229 13.26 -17.09 1.66
CA PRO A 229 12.94 -18.40 2.23
C PRO A 229 11.65 -19.00 1.65
N LEU A 230 10.63 -18.16 1.39
CA LEU A 230 9.38 -18.61 0.77
C LEU A 230 9.60 -19.06 -0.69
N GLN A 231 10.42 -18.35 -1.44
CA GLN A 231 10.80 -18.75 -2.81
C GLN A 231 11.50 -20.10 -2.82
N ASN A 232 12.46 -20.30 -1.91
CA ASN A 232 13.21 -21.54 -1.78
C ASN A 232 12.31 -22.71 -1.42
N GLU A 233 11.39 -22.54 -0.47
CA GLU A 233 10.43 -23.57 -0.07
C GLU A 233 9.46 -23.93 -1.22
N LEU A 234 8.98 -22.93 -1.94
CA LEU A 234 8.13 -23.15 -3.13
C LEU A 234 8.89 -23.91 -4.22
N ASN A 235 10.14 -23.57 -4.48
CA ASN A 235 10.98 -24.27 -5.45
C ASN A 235 11.25 -25.72 -5.01
N ALA A 236 11.49 -25.96 -3.71
CA ALA A 236 11.65 -27.31 -3.17
C ALA A 236 10.37 -28.15 -3.31
N LEU A 237 9.21 -27.56 -3.07
CA LEU A 237 7.91 -28.24 -3.29
C LEU A 237 7.66 -28.57 -4.75
N ILE A 238 8.01 -27.66 -5.68
CA ILE A 238 7.91 -27.90 -7.13
C ILE A 238 8.81 -29.06 -7.53
N GLN A 239 10.05 -29.06 -7.10
CA GLN A 239 11.02 -30.13 -7.39
C GLN A 239 10.56 -31.47 -6.82
N SER A 240 10.10 -31.50 -5.57
CA SER A 240 9.58 -32.73 -4.95
C SER A 240 8.39 -33.31 -5.70
N ASN A 241 7.49 -32.43 -6.20
CA ASN A 241 6.35 -32.85 -7.00
C ASN A 241 6.78 -33.45 -8.36
N GLU A 242 7.77 -32.82 -9.02
CA GLU A 242 8.35 -33.37 -10.25
C GLU A 242 8.96 -34.76 -10.05
N GLU A 243 9.70 -34.95 -8.96
CA GLU A 243 10.31 -36.24 -8.62
C GLU A 243 9.25 -37.33 -8.32
N ILE A 244 8.14 -36.96 -7.67
CA ILE A 244 7.03 -37.90 -7.41
C ILE A 244 6.39 -38.33 -8.73
N ILE A 245 6.14 -37.41 -9.63
CA ILE A 245 5.55 -37.71 -10.95
C ILE A 245 6.47 -38.59 -11.76
N GLU A 246 7.78 -38.29 -11.80
CA GLU A 246 8.74 -39.08 -12.56
C GLU A 246 8.90 -40.51 -12.00
N ARG A 247 8.92 -40.65 -10.66
CA ARG A 247 8.89 -41.98 -10.01
C ARG A 247 7.63 -42.76 -10.37
N ALA A 248 6.46 -42.11 -10.34
CA ALA A 248 5.21 -42.75 -10.72
C ALA A 248 5.21 -43.19 -12.19
N ARG A 249 5.73 -42.40 -13.11
CA ARG A 249 5.90 -42.75 -14.54
C ARG A 249 6.79 -43.99 -14.73
N THR A 250 7.95 -43.97 -14.08
CA THR A 250 8.89 -45.10 -14.14
C THR A 250 8.25 -46.40 -13.60
N GLN A 251 7.49 -46.29 -12.50
CA GLN A 251 6.82 -47.43 -11.88
C GLN A 251 5.72 -47.98 -12.80
N VAL A 252 4.93 -47.11 -13.44
CA VAL A 252 3.90 -47.52 -14.43
C VAL A 252 4.54 -48.17 -15.64
N GLY A 253 5.69 -47.65 -16.15
CA GLY A 253 6.46 -48.23 -17.23
C GLY A 253 6.99 -49.63 -16.91
N ASN A 254 7.56 -49.81 -15.75
CA ASN A 254 8.07 -51.09 -15.27
C ASN A 254 6.94 -52.13 -15.09
N LEU A 255 5.80 -51.70 -14.54
CA LEU A 255 4.63 -52.57 -14.38
C LEU A 255 4.08 -53.01 -15.74
N ALA A 256 4.03 -52.09 -16.72
CA ALA A 256 3.63 -52.39 -18.09
C ALA A 256 4.49 -53.50 -18.71
N HIS A 257 5.81 -53.42 -18.57
CA HIS A 257 6.73 -54.41 -19.10
C HIS A 257 6.59 -55.73 -18.38
N ALA A 258 6.51 -55.72 -17.05
CA ALA A 258 6.36 -56.93 -16.23
C ALA A 258 5.06 -57.71 -16.51
N LEU A 259 3.97 -57.03 -16.91
CA LEU A 259 2.70 -57.65 -17.24
C LEU A 259 2.62 -58.12 -18.72
N LYS A 260 3.23 -57.39 -19.66
CA LYS A 260 3.24 -57.74 -21.09
C LYS A 260 3.97 -59.09 -21.35
N THR A 261 5.10 -59.34 -20.68
CA THR A 261 5.91 -60.54 -20.89
C THR A 261 5.16 -61.86 -20.59
N PRO A 262 4.59 -62.06 -19.41
CA PRO A 262 3.89 -63.32 -19.10
C PRO A 262 2.61 -63.45 -19.96
N LEU A 263 1.95 -62.35 -20.29
CA LEU A 263 0.75 -62.38 -21.16
C LEU A 263 1.11 -62.81 -22.59
N ALA A 264 2.24 -62.37 -23.10
CA ALA A 264 2.74 -62.80 -24.41
C ALA A 264 3.06 -64.28 -24.45
N VAL A 265 3.67 -64.84 -23.36
CA VAL A 265 3.93 -66.26 -23.22
C VAL A 265 2.62 -67.05 -23.21
N ILE A 266 1.68 -66.68 -22.36
CA ILE A 266 0.38 -67.35 -22.28
C ILE A 266 -0.38 -67.31 -23.63
N THR A 267 -0.31 -66.16 -24.34
CA THR A 267 -0.98 -66.00 -25.63
C THR A 267 -0.29 -66.89 -26.70
N ASN A 268 1.05 -67.01 -26.69
CA ASN A 268 1.75 -67.82 -27.63
C ASN A 268 1.51 -69.34 -27.40
N GLU A 269 1.66 -69.80 -26.16
CA GLU A 269 1.37 -71.19 -25.76
C GLU A 269 -0.10 -71.60 -26.12
N ALA A 270 -1.07 -70.71 -25.87
CA ALA A 270 -2.47 -70.96 -26.18
C ALA A 270 -2.77 -70.96 -27.69
N ARG A 271 -1.90 -70.37 -28.54
CA ARG A 271 -2.05 -70.40 -30.00
C ARG A 271 -1.62 -71.71 -30.63
N ASP A 272 -0.67 -72.37 -30.05
CA ASP A 272 -0.08 -73.64 -30.56
C ASP A 272 -0.97 -74.86 -30.25
N ASP A 273 -1.92 -74.75 -29.30
CA ASP A 273 -2.86 -75.79 -28.97
C ASP A 273 -4.27 -75.51 -29.56
N LYS A 274 -4.83 -76.45 -30.29
CA LYS A 274 -6.18 -76.34 -30.92
C LYS A 274 -7.33 -76.78 -29.99
N SER A 275 -7.09 -77.04 -28.70
CA SER A 275 -8.10 -77.50 -27.76
C SER A 275 -9.10 -76.32 -27.47
N PRO A 276 -10.38 -76.68 -27.14
CA PRO A 276 -11.38 -75.68 -26.73
C PRO A 276 -10.95 -74.88 -25.49
N LEU A 277 -10.09 -75.46 -24.63
CA LEU A 277 -9.56 -74.78 -23.48
C LEU A 277 -8.50 -73.72 -23.88
N ALA A 278 -7.58 -74.10 -24.81
CA ALA A 278 -6.58 -73.15 -25.32
C ALA A 278 -7.22 -71.95 -26.02
N GLN A 279 -8.28 -72.12 -26.76
CA GLN A 279 -9.06 -71.01 -27.37
C GLN A 279 -9.63 -70.05 -26.31
N LYS A 280 -10.21 -70.58 -25.21
CA LYS A 280 -10.70 -69.78 -24.09
C LYS A 280 -9.59 -69.05 -23.37
N VAL A 281 -8.45 -69.66 -23.17
CA VAL A 281 -7.25 -69.04 -22.55
C VAL A 281 -6.72 -67.93 -23.41
N ALA A 282 -6.63 -68.10 -24.74
CA ALA A 282 -6.18 -67.07 -25.67
C ALA A 282 -7.13 -65.83 -25.69
N GLU A 283 -8.45 -66.13 -25.64
CA GLU A 283 -9.48 -65.07 -25.58
C GLU A 283 -9.37 -64.24 -24.29
N GLN A 284 -9.24 -64.91 -23.13
CA GLN A 284 -9.06 -64.24 -21.84
C GLN A 284 -7.74 -63.48 -21.75
N ALA A 285 -6.62 -64.04 -22.26
CA ALA A 285 -5.33 -63.37 -22.34
C ALA A 285 -5.43 -62.07 -23.20
N LYS A 286 -6.20 -62.12 -24.29
CA LYS A 286 -6.46 -60.93 -25.11
C LYS A 286 -7.25 -59.87 -24.33
N VAL A 287 -8.32 -60.26 -23.65
CA VAL A 287 -9.10 -59.32 -22.79
C VAL A 287 -8.24 -58.68 -21.72
N MET A 288 -7.44 -59.49 -21.03
CA MET A 288 -6.51 -59.01 -20.00
C MET A 288 -5.50 -58.02 -20.59
N ARG A 289 -4.91 -58.27 -21.73
CA ARG A 289 -4.00 -57.39 -22.42
C ARG A 289 -4.63 -56.08 -22.78
N ASP A 290 -5.86 -56.09 -23.32
CA ASP A 290 -6.58 -54.89 -23.73
C ASP A 290 -6.93 -54.04 -22.48
N GLN A 291 -7.35 -54.68 -21.36
CA GLN A 291 -7.58 -53.99 -20.09
C GLN A 291 -6.30 -53.39 -19.50
N ILE A 292 -5.21 -54.15 -19.47
CA ILE A 292 -3.93 -53.64 -18.97
C ILE A 292 -3.45 -52.43 -19.78
N ASN A 293 -3.51 -52.50 -21.11
CA ASN A 293 -3.15 -51.36 -21.95
C ASN A 293 -4.05 -50.16 -21.63
N HIS A 294 -5.34 -50.34 -21.51
CA HIS A 294 -6.27 -49.27 -21.17
C HIS A 294 -5.95 -48.62 -19.80
N TYR A 295 -5.66 -49.43 -18.75
CA TYR A 295 -5.29 -48.88 -17.45
C TYR A 295 -3.94 -48.19 -17.47
N LEU A 296 -2.93 -48.70 -18.22
CA LEU A 296 -1.63 -48.11 -18.37
C LEU A 296 -1.70 -46.76 -19.10
N ASP A 297 -2.49 -46.69 -20.17
CA ASP A 297 -2.69 -45.46 -20.92
C ASP A 297 -3.42 -44.40 -20.06
N ARG A 298 -4.41 -44.82 -19.26
CA ARG A 298 -5.07 -43.95 -18.32
C ARG A 298 -4.12 -43.46 -17.22
N ALA A 299 -3.27 -44.34 -16.66
CA ALA A 299 -2.28 -43.96 -15.65
C ALA A 299 -1.24 -43.01 -16.23
N ARG A 300 -0.79 -43.23 -17.47
CA ARG A 300 0.09 -42.32 -18.19
C ARG A 300 -0.57 -40.95 -18.41
N MET A 301 -1.82 -40.91 -18.84
CA MET A 301 -2.54 -39.64 -19.03
C MET A 301 -2.67 -38.84 -17.72
N VAL A 302 -2.95 -39.49 -16.59
CA VAL A 302 -3.02 -38.85 -15.27
C VAL A 302 -1.65 -38.34 -14.84
N ALA A 303 -0.59 -39.12 -15.05
CA ALA A 303 0.78 -38.74 -14.75
C ALA A 303 1.27 -37.59 -15.64
N THR A 304 0.79 -37.50 -16.89
CA THR A 304 1.10 -36.42 -17.81
C THR A 304 0.29 -35.14 -17.51
N ALA A 305 -0.96 -35.28 -17.07
CA ALA A 305 -1.81 -34.13 -16.71
C ALA A 305 -1.32 -33.37 -15.44
N GLY A 306 -0.55 -34.03 -14.57
CA GLY A 306 0.06 -33.42 -13.38
C GLY A 306 1.49 -32.87 -13.60
N SER A 307 2.10 -33.14 -14.75
CA SER A 307 3.42 -32.63 -15.09
C SER A 307 3.34 -31.19 -15.54
N LEU A 308 4.30 -30.38 -15.12
CA LEU A 308 4.60 -29.07 -15.70
C LEU A 308 4.59 -29.22 -17.22
N VAL A 309 3.67 -28.54 -17.86
CA VAL A 309 3.33 -28.72 -19.26
C VAL A 309 4.57 -28.48 -20.13
N ARG A 310 5.24 -29.56 -20.58
CA ARG A 310 6.25 -29.45 -21.61
C ARG A 310 5.56 -28.96 -22.88
N VAL A 311 6.15 -27.98 -23.50
CA VAL A 311 5.67 -27.42 -24.77
C VAL A 311 6.60 -27.88 -25.88
N THR A 312 6.06 -28.65 -26.83
CA THR A 312 6.79 -29.18 -27.96
C THR A 312 6.51 -28.35 -29.21
N GLU A 313 7.54 -28.03 -30.00
CA GLU A 313 7.39 -27.44 -31.33
C GLU A 313 6.83 -28.46 -32.31
N VAL A 314 5.74 -28.11 -33.00
CA VAL A 314 5.03 -29.06 -33.87
C VAL A 314 5.76 -29.25 -35.20
N LEU A 315 6.26 -28.17 -35.80
CA LEU A 315 6.86 -28.20 -37.14
C LEU A 315 8.03 -29.17 -37.25
N PRO A 316 9.05 -29.18 -36.36
CA PRO A 316 10.18 -30.10 -36.46
C PRO A 316 9.77 -31.57 -36.39
N VAL A 317 8.75 -31.88 -35.57
CA VAL A 317 8.23 -33.26 -35.41
C VAL A 317 7.54 -33.71 -36.69
N VAL A 318 6.68 -32.87 -37.25
CA VAL A 318 5.96 -33.21 -38.48
C VAL A 318 6.90 -33.39 -39.68
N GLU A 319 7.91 -32.52 -39.80
CA GLU A 319 8.91 -32.66 -40.85
C GLU A 319 9.76 -33.96 -40.75
N ALA A 320 10.06 -34.36 -39.50
CA ALA A 320 10.75 -35.63 -39.24
C ALA A 320 9.86 -36.82 -39.66
N LEU A 321 8.59 -36.82 -39.31
CA LEU A 321 7.59 -37.83 -39.68
C LEU A 321 7.37 -37.85 -41.21
N GLN A 322 7.27 -36.70 -41.86
CA GLN A 322 7.16 -36.56 -43.30
C GLN A 322 8.30 -37.31 -44.02
N ARG A 323 9.57 -36.98 -43.64
CA ARG A 323 10.75 -37.63 -44.26
C ARG A 323 10.76 -39.15 -44.05
N ALA A 324 10.34 -39.61 -42.85
CA ALA A 324 10.28 -41.02 -42.54
C ALA A 324 9.19 -41.75 -43.33
N LEU A 325 7.98 -41.22 -43.40
CA LEU A 325 6.84 -41.83 -44.09
C LEU A 325 6.98 -41.77 -45.60
N GLU A 326 7.49 -40.70 -46.22
CA GLU A 326 7.78 -40.61 -47.63
C GLU A 326 8.84 -41.66 -48.03
N ARG A 327 9.76 -42.00 -47.16
CA ARG A 327 10.73 -43.08 -47.40
C ARG A 327 10.08 -44.45 -47.32
N ILE A 328 9.20 -44.70 -46.37
CA ILE A 328 8.46 -45.97 -46.17
C ILE A 328 7.52 -46.24 -47.34
N TYR A 329 6.79 -45.21 -47.81
CA TYR A 329 5.80 -45.31 -48.87
C TYR A 329 6.32 -44.89 -50.25
N ARG A 330 7.64 -44.95 -50.47
CA ARG A 330 8.31 -44.55 -51.71
C ARG A 330 7.79 -45.28 -52.91
N ASP A 331 7.55 -46.59 -52.78
CA ASP A 331 7.05 -47.42 -53.89
C ASP A 331 5.61 -47.05 -54.31
N LYS A 332 4.84 -46.47 -53.38
CA LYS A 332 3.48 -45.98 -53.62
C LYS A 332 3.47 -44.55 -54.18
N GLY A 333 4.61 -43.84 -54.14
CA GLY A 333 4.76 -42.47 -54.61
C GLY A 333 3.94 -41.44 -53.84
N ILE A 334 3.80 -41.63 -52.53
CA ILE A 334 3.07 -40.71 -51.64
C ILE A 334 3.89 -39.44 -51.42
N ALA A 335 3.24 -38.28 -51.61
CA ALA A 335 3.74 -36.95 -51.27
C ALA A 335 2.97 -36.41 -50.07
N ILE A 336 3.68 -35.95 -49.03
CA ILE A 336 3.06 -35.34 -47.83
C ILE A 336 3.30 -33.83 -47.89
N LEU A 337 2.24 -33.04 -47.95
CA LEU A 337 2.29 -31.58 -47.94
C LEU A 337 2.09 -31.09 -46.50
N VAL A 338 3.06 -30.35 -45.97
CA VAL A 338 3.02 -29.83 -44.58
C VAL A 338 2.76 -28.32 -44.64
N ASP A 339 1.65 -27.89 -43.99
CA ASP A 339 1.30 -26.49 -43.77
C ASP A 339 1.19 -26.29 -42.24
N CYS A 340 2.28 -25.86 -41.63
CA CYS A 340 2.39 -25.69 -40.17
C CYS A 340 3.13 -24.39 -39.85
N PRO A 341 2.50 -23.45 -39.10
CA PRO A 341 3.17 -22.24 -38.68
C PRO A 341 4.29 -22.56 -37.66
N GLU A 342 5.43 -21.85 -37.77
CA GLU A 342 6.57 -21.99 -36.83
C GLU A 342 6.19 -21.74 -35.37
N SER A 343 5.11 -20.96 -35.13
CA SER A 343 4.59 -20.66 -33.81
C SER A 343 3.71 -21.76 -33.23
N ALA A 344 3.44 -22.85 -34.00
CA ALA A 344 2.61 -23.96 -33.52
C ALA A 344 3.31 -24.69 -32.39
N ARG A 345 2.61 -24.79 -31.23
CA ARG A 345 3.10 -25.44 -30.01
C ARG A 345 2.08 -26.47 -29.54
N PHE A 346 2.56 -27.64 -29.21
CA PHE A 346 1.80 -28.73 -28.59
C PHE A 346 2.09 -28.75 -27.11
N GLN A 347 1.04 -28.82 -26.31
CA GLN A 347 1.12 -28.90 -24.87
C GLN A 347 1.25 -30.38 -24.42
N GLY A 348 2.48 -30.91 -24.52
CA GLY A 348 2.80 -32.30 -24.21
C GLY A 348 4.25 -32.63 -24.56
N GLU A 349 4.63 -33.89 -24.36
CA GLU A 349 5.96 -34.39 -24.69
C GLU A 349 6.11 -34.63 -26.22
N GLN A 350 7.33 -34.52 -26.71
CA GLN A 350 7.64 -34.74 -28.10
C GLN A 350 7.28 -36.18 -28.55
N HIS A 351 7.53 -37.17 -27.69
CA HIS A 351 7.23 -38.56 -27.96
C HIS A 351 5.73 -38.81 -28.15
N ASP A 352 4.86 -38.19 -27.30
CA ASP A 352 3.42 -38.31 -27.42
C ASP A 352 2.92 -37.69 -28.75
N LEU A 353 3.48 -36.55 -29.12
CA LEU A 353 3.17 -35.89 -30.38
C LEU A 353 3.61 -36.73 -31.56
N GLU A 354 4.82 -37.31 -31.53
CA GLU A 354 5.33 -38.23 -32.55
C GLU A 354 4.43 -39.45 -32.70
N GLU A 355 4.01 -40.07 -31.61
CA GLU A 355 3.12 -41.25 -31.67
C GLU A 355 1.74 -40.91 -32.22
N MET A 356 1.13 -39.82 -31.75
CA MET A 356 -0.17 -39.36 -32.24
C MET A 356 -0.16 -39.03 -33.72
N LEU A 357 0.77 -38.18 -34.15
CA LEU A 357 0.86 -37.72 -35.52
C LEU A 357 1.36 -38.84 -36.45
N GLY A 358 2.30 -39.67 -35.95
CA GLY A 358 2.80 -40.83 -36.67
C GLY A 358 1.70 -41.82 -37.02
N ASN A 359 0.84 -42.16 -36.04
CA ASN A 359 -0.28 -43.07 -36.29
C ASN A 359 -1.31 -42.50 -37.27
N LEU A 360 -1.61 -41.21 -37.19
CA LEU A 360 -2.59 -40.55 -38.07
C LEU A 360 -2.03 -40.42 -39.51
N LEU A 361 -0.77 -39.98 -39.65
CA LEU A 361 -0.12 -39.83 -40.95
C LEU A 361 0.14 -41.19 -41.62
N ASP A 362 0.52 -42.24 -40.87
CA ASP A 362 0.70 -43.58 -41.39
C ASP A 362 -0.64 -44.16 -41.92
N ASN A 363 -1.74 -43.94 -41.18
CA ASN A 363 -3.06 -44.30 -41.66
C ASN A 363 -3.42 -43.55 -42.95
N ALA A 364 -3.22 -42.24 -43.00
CA ALA A 364 -3.47 -41.45 -44.20
C ALA A 364 -2.64 -41.95 -45.38
N CYS A 365 -1.34 -42.25 -45.19
CA CYS A 365 -0.48 -42.80 -46.26
C CYS A 365 -0.90 -44.20 -46.74
N LYS A 366 -1.46 -45.03 -45.85
CA LYS A 366 -2.02 -46.36 -46.21
C LYS A 366 -3.19 -46.25 -47.19
N TRP A 367 -4.10 -45.26 -46.98
CA TRP A 367 -5.34 -45.12 -47.71
C TRP A 367 -5.20 -44.12 -48.89
N ALA A 368 -4.28 -43.15 -48.82
CA ALA A 368 -4.04 -42.20 -49.89
C ALA A 368 -3.74 -42.86 -51.25
N ARG A 369 -4.12 -42.20 -52.33
CA ARG A 369 -3.69 -42.56 -53.70
C ARG A 369 -2.30 -42.00 -54.01
N LYS A 370 -2.07 -40.69 -53.72
CA LYS A 370 -0.79 -40.01 -53.96
C LYS A 370 -0.49 -38.89 -52.98
N ASN A 371 -1.50 -38.22 -52.44
CA ASN A 371 -1.31 -37.00 -51.69
C ASN A 371 -1.90 -37.11 -50.27
N VAL A 372 -1.12 -36.70 -49.29
CA VAL A 372 -1.54 -36.47 -47.90
C VAL A 372 -1.24 -35.03 -47.57
N ARG A 373 -2.19 -34.32 -46.95
CA ARG A 373 -2.00 -32.95 -46.52
C ARG A 373 -2.11 -32.89 -44.97
N PHE A 374 -1.09 -32.33 -44.34
CA PHE A 374 -1.09 -31.95 -42.94
C PHE A 374 -1.27 -30.44 -42.85
N SER A 375 -2.24 -29.98 -42.06
CA SER A 375 -2.39 -28.55 -41.74
C SER A 375 -2.56 -28.32 -40.24
N ALA A 376 -1.90 -27.28 -39.74
CA ALA A 376 -2.00 -26.87 -38.35
C ALA A 376 -2.46 -25.41 -38.23
N VAL A 377 -3.49 -25.13 -37.43
CA VAL A 377 -4.03 -23.79 -37.22
C VAL A 377 -4.14 -23.49 -35.74
N ILE A 378 -3.67 -22.29 -35.32
CA ILE A 378 -3.81 -21.80 -33.96
C ILE A 378 -5.06 -20.95 -33.89
N LYS A 379 -6.10 -21.42 -33.15
CA LYS A 379 -7.31 -20.63 -32.86
C LYS A 379 -7.13 -19.84 -31.58
N PRO A 380 -7.47 -18.54 -31.57
CA PRO A 380 -7.50 -17.75 -30.35
C PRO A 380 -8.55 -18.26 -29.38
N PRO A 381 -8.41 -17.97 -28.07
CA PRO A 381 -9.36 -18.42 -27.05
C PRO A 381 -10.75 -17.82 -27.31
N SER A 382 -11.78 -18.65 -27.25
CA SER A 382 -13.18 -18.26 -27.42
C SER A 382 -13.84 -17.61 -26.20
N GLN A 383 -13.15 -17.59 -25.05
CA GLN A 383 -13.58 -16.92 -23.79
C GLN A 383 -12.40 -16.23 -23.11
N ARG A 384 -12.65 -15.13 -22.39
CA ARG A 384 -11.64 -14.44 -21.54
C ARG A 384 -11.12 -15.40 -20.46
N GLY A 385 -9.89 -15.88 -20.65
CA GLY A 385 -9.18 -16.77 -19.71
C GLY A 385 -8.88 -18.18 -20.23
N GLY A 386 -9.29 -18.55 -21.45
CA GLY A 386 -8.90 -19.79 -22.12
C GLY A 386 -7.59 -19.63 -22.91
N GLY A 387 -6.75 -20.68 -22.96
CA GLY A 387 -5.57 -20.72 -23.82
C GLY A 387 -5.94 -20.83 -25.32
N SER A 388 -5.00 -20.48 -26.21
CA SER A 388 -5.11 -20.76 -27.64
C SER A 388 -5.18 -22.26 -27.89
N ARG A 389 -5.96 -22.69 -28.87
CA ARG A 389 -6.12 -24.10 -29.23
C ARG A 389 -5.43 -24.40 -30.53
N LEU A 390 -4.55 -25.42 -30.55
CA LEU A 390 -3.99 -25.99 -31.76
C LEU A 390 -4.99 -26.94 -32.42
N ILE A 391 -5.29 -26.75 -33.66
CA ILE A 391 -6.12 -27.65 -34.47
C ILE A 391 -5.22 -28.23 -35.56
N VAL A 392 -5.12 -29.55 -35.58
CA VAL A 392 -4.41 -30.31 -36.59
C VAL A 392 -5.44 -31.01 -37.48
N THR A 393 -5.27 -30.91 -38.79
CA THR A 393 -6.09 -31.59 -39.80
C THR A 393 -5.18 -32.38 -40.68
N ILE A 394 -5.51 -33.66 -40.91
CA ILE A 394 -4.80 -34.55 -41.84
C ILE A 394 -5.83 -35.04 -42.88
N GLU A 395 -5.56 -34.81 -44.13
CA GLU A 395 -6.42 -35.15 -45.26
C GLU A 395 -5.65 -36.06 -46.23
N ASP A 396 -6.30 -37.08 -46.77
CA ASP A 396 -5.79 -37.95 -47.80
C ASP A 396 -6.71 -37.96 -49.05
N ASP A 397 -6.16 -38.33 -50.21
CA ASP A 397 -6.88 -38.45 -51.48
C ASP A 397 -7.40 -39.87 -51.75
N GLY A 398 -7.61 -40.66 -50.70
CA GLY A 398 -8.12 -42.01 -50.77
C GLY A 398 -9.63 -42.13 -51.12
N PRO A 399 -10.17 -43.35 -51.16
CA PRO A 399 -11.56 -43.55 -51.51
C PRO A 399 -12.58 -43.14 -50.43
N GLY A 400 -12.09 -42.67 -49.26
CA GLY A 400 -12.92 -42.41 -48.11
C GLY A 400 -13.26 -43.67 -47.28
N LEU A 401 -13.75 -43.46 -46.08
CA LEU A 401 -14.27 -44.52 -45.17
C LEU A 401 -15.72 -44.82 -45.52
#